data_3c99e593757952a8e25d04711118f5b6
#
_entry.id   3c99e593757952a8e25d04711118f5b6
#
_cell.length_a   1.000
_cell.length_b   1.000
_cell.length_c   1.000
_cell.angle_alpha   90.00
_cell.angle_beta   90.00
_cell.angle_gamma   90.00
#
_symmetry.space_group_name_H-M   'P 1'
#
loop_
_entity.id
_entity.type
_entity.pdbx_description
1 polymer ?
#
loop_
_entity_poly.entity_id
_entity_poly.type
_entity_poly.pdbx_seq_one_letter_code
_entity_poly.pdbx_strand_id
1 'polypeptide(L)'
;MSGRKIESLFAPKAVAIVGVSPNNNRSTLAYKNLVKMGYDGEVYFVNPKYDEVHGKKCYKTIRDIPAKIDSVFVSIPGDYVLPTLEEAYEKGAQSAVVISSGFGEGEGVGDNKKQELINFGKEKDFAVCGPNCLGLISTPNKYSGYGFYFPPHFKKGNVGGVFQSGGLMHAIAGELSSRGVGLSTIVSSGNETVTDSSEYIEYLAKDPNTDVIVCFIEGIKNPENFLKASDLAMENNKPIVALKVGRSKKAMESAIAHTGSMTGSDSVVGTVFKHKGIIRVDDIDEMIETVILLSANKRTGGSKLAITTTSGGESGMYADLG
;
A
#
# COMPACT_ATOMS: atom_id res chain seq x y z
N MET A 1 3.64 12.33 -15.13
CA MET A 1 2.82 11.32 -14.46
C MET A 1 2.93 10.06 -15.29
N SER A 2 3.09 8.89 -14.67
CA SER A 2 3.14 7.62 -15.41
C SER A 2 1.77 7.38 -16.04
N GLY A 3 1.72 6.90 -17.28
CA GLY A 3 0.47 6.56 -17.97
C GLY A 3 -0.13 5.23 -17.49
N ARG A 4 0.49 4.60 -16.46
CA ARG A 4 0.09 3.28 -15.97
C ARG A 4 -1.32 3.27 -15.42
N LYS A 5 -2.06 2.25 -15.78
CA LYS A 5 -3.43 2.04 -15.29
C LYS A 5 -3.39 1.41 -13.89
N ILE A 6 -2.96 2.21 -12.91
CA ILE A 6 -2.87 1.80 -11.51
C ILE A 6 -4.24 1.37 -10.94
N GLU A 7 -5.33 1.82 -11.53
CA GLU A 7 -6.70 1.46 -11.11
C GLU A 7 -6.95 -0.05 -11.14
N SER A 8 -6.30 -0.77 -12.07
CA SER A 8 -6.39 -2.24 -12.15
C SER A 8 -5.82 -2.97 -10.93
N LEU A 9 -4.98 -2.30 -10.12
CA LEU A 9 -4.54 -2.82 -8.82
C LEU A 9 -5.66 -2.82 -7.78
N PHE A 10 -6.62 -1.90 -7.87
CA PHE A 10 -7.60 -1.65 -6.82
C PHE A 10 -9.01 -2.15 -7.14
N ALA A 11 -9.34 -2.26 -8.43
CA ALA A 11 -10.68 -2.63 -8.89
C ALA A 11 -10.64 -3.61 -10.07
N PRO A 12 -9.85 -4.71 -10.03
CA PRO A 12 -9.88 -5.70 -11.09
C PRO A 12 -11.23 -6.42 -11.11
N LYS A 13 -11.69 -6.86 -12.28
CA LYS A 13 -12.90 -7.69 -12.44
C LYS A 13 -12.56 -9.18 -12.52
N ALA A 14 -11.37 -9.51 -12.95
CA ALA A 14 -10.87 -10.88 -13.05
C ALA A 14 -9.43 -10.98 -12.53
N VAL A 15 -9.19 -11.85 -11.56
CA VAL A 15 -7.89 -12.00 -10.89
C VAL A 15 -7.40 -13.43 -10.98
N ALA A 16 -6.13 -13.62 -11.36
CA ALA A 16 -5.46 -14.90 -11.19
C ALA A 16 -4.64 -14.89 -9.88
N ILE A 17 -4.78 -15.92 -9.06
CA ILE A 17 -3.99 -16.12 -7.84
C ILE A 17 -2.98 -17.24 -8.10
N VAL A 18 -1.70 -16.88 -8.17
CA VAL A 18 -0.60 -17.81 -8.46
C VAL A 18 0.07 -18.28 -7.19
N GLY A 19 0.30 -19.58 -7.10
CA GLY A 19 0.92 -20.23 -5.94
C GLY A 19 -0.09 -20.67 -4.86
N VAL A 20 -1.38 -20.69 -5.18
CA VAL A 20 -2.41 -21.20 -4.26
C VAL A 20 -2.16 -22.67 -3.90
N SER A 21 -2.46 -23.07 -2.67
CA SER A 21 -2.26 -24.45 -2.20
C SER A 21 -3.35 -24.85 -1.18
N PRO A 22 -3.52 -26.15 -0.88
CA PRO A 22 -4.43 -26.59 0.18
C PRO A 22 -4.08 -26.01 1.56
N ASN A 23 -2.80 -25.71 1.79
CA ASN A 23 -2.32 -25.12 3.04
C ASN A 23 -2.57 -23.61 3.10
N ASN A 24 -2.57 -23.04 4.32
CA ASN A 24 -2.68 -21.60 4.53
C ASN A 24 -1.34 -20.89 4.18
N ASN A 25 -1.08 -20.72 2.89
CA ASN A 25 0.00 -19.87 2.41
C ASN A 25 -0.53 -18.46 2.04
N ARG A 26 0.33 -17.57 1.61
CA ARG A 26 -0.03 -16.19 1.26
C ARG A 26 -1.07 -16.09 0.14
N SER A 27 -0.97 -16.93 -0.89
CA SER A 27 -1.95 -16.98 -1.98
C SER A 27 -3.32 -17.45 -1.50
N THR A 28 -3.34 -18.47 -0.63
CA THR A 28 -4.60 -18.97 -0.03
C THR A 28 -5.22 -17.93 0.90
N LEU A 29 -4.41 -17.19 1.67
CA LEU A 29 -4.91 -16.09 2.50
C LEU A 29 -5.49 -14.96 1.65
N ALA A 30 -4.84 -14.59 0.54
CA ALA A 30 -5.38 -13.61 -0.39
C ALA A 30 -6.76 -14.02 -0.92
N TYR A 31 -6.93 -15.28 -1.32
CA TYR A 31 -8.25 -15.78 -1.71
C TYR A 31 -9.29 -15.69 -0.58
N LYS A 32 -8.93 -16.14 0.63
CA LYS A 32 -9.84 -16.06 1.78
C LYS A 32 -10.25 -14.63 2.10
N ASN A 33 -9.34 -13.69 1.92
CA ASN A 33 -9.61 -12.26 2.11
C ASN A 33 -10.54 -11.70 1.03
N LEU A 34 -10.39 -12.12 -0.24
CA LEU A 34 -11.34 -11.78 -1.32
C LEU A 34 -12.77 -12.26 -0.97
N VAL A 35 -12.90 -13.51 -0.52
CA VAL A 35 -14.20 -14.06 -0.11
C VAL A 35 -14.77 -13.26 1.08
N LYS A 36 -13.95 -12.95 2.08
CA LYS A 36 -14.36 -12.16 3.25
C LYS A 36 -14.81 -10.75 2.89
N MET A 37 -14.19 -10.13 1.88
CA MET A 37 -14.58 -8.81 1.37
C MET A 37 -15.87 -8.83 0.55
N GLY A 38 -16.35 -10.00 0.16
CA GLY A 38 -17.49 -10.13 -0.76
C GLY A 38 -17.14 -9.67 -2.17
N TYR A 39 -15.92 -9.97 -2.62
CA TYR A 39 -15.50 -9.72 -3.99
C TYR A 39 -16.39 -10.49 -4.98
N ASP A 40 -16.92 -9.79 -5.96
CA ASP A 40 -17.88 -10.30 -6.94
C ASP A 40 -17.27 -10.57 -8.32
N GLY A 41 -15.98 -10.32 -8.49
CA GLY A 41 -15.25 -10.61 -9.73
C GLY A 41 -14.81 -12.07 -9.85
N GLU A 42 -14.27 -12.39 -11.03
CA GLU A 42 -13.79 -13.73 -11.34
C GLU A 42 -12.44 -14.02 -10.65
N VAL A 43 -12.30 -15.21 -10.06
CA VAL A 43 -11.06 -15.64 -9.41
C VAL A 43 -10.59 -16.97 -9.98
N TYR A 44 -9.41 -16.98 -10.57
CA TYR A 44 -8.74 -18.14 -11.16
C TYR A 44 -7.53 -18.55 -10.32
N PHE A 45 -7.41 -19.86 -10.04
CA PHE A 45 -6.26 -20.40 -9.33
C PHE A 45 -5.22 -20.94 -10.29
N VAL A 46 -3.94 -20.67 -9.98
CA VAL A 46 -2.83 -21.17 -10.79
C VAL A 46 -1.78 -21.83 -9.90
N ASN A 47 -1.55 -23.11 -10.12
CA ASN A 47 -0.44 -23.85 -9.51
C ASN A 47 -0.21 -25.16 -10.30
N PRO A 48 1.01 -25.44 -10.81
CA PRO A 48 1.28 -26.64 -11.60
C PRO A 48 1.11 -27.95 -10.82
N LYS A 49 1.10 -27.92 -9.47
CA LYS A 49 1.06 -29.13 -8.62
C LYS A 49 -0.35 -29.66 -8.36
N TYR A 50 -1.39 -28.85 -8.57
CA TYR A 50 -2.77 -29.21 -8.20
C TYR A 50 -3.71 -29.07 -9.37
N ASP A 51 -4.75 -29.90 -9.43
CA ASP A 51 -5.87 -29.78 -10.38
C ASP A 51 -7.04 -29.03 -9.77
N GLU A 52 -7.17 -29.11 -8.44
CA GLU A 52 -8.19 -28.45 -7.65
C GLU A 52 -7.63 -27.99 -6.30
N VAL A 53 -8.04 -26.81 -5.83
CA VAL A 53 -7.72 -26.28 -4.49
C VAL A 53 -8.96 -25.58 -3.94
N HIS A 54 -9.36 -25.91 -2.71
CA HIS A 54 -10.54 -25.33 -2.05
C HIS A 54 -11.84 -25.42 -2.89
N GLY A 55 -12.05 -26.53 -3.59
CA GLY A 55 -13.24 -26.74 -4.44
C GLY A 55 -13.26 -25.94 -5.74
N LYS A 56 -12.14 -25.31 -6.10
CA LYS A 56 -11.99 -24.58 -7.37
C LYS A 56 -10.93 -25.21 -8.26
N LYS A 57 -11.22 -25.24 -9.56
CA LYS A 57 -10.25 -25.68 -10.59
C LYS A 57 -8.98 -24.85 -10.48
N CYS A 58 -7.83 -25.55 -10.52
CA CYS A 58 -6.51 -24.96 -10.53
C CYS A 58 -5.85 -25.18 -11.90
N TYR A 59 -5.45 -24.11 -12.56
CA TYR A 59 -4.80 -24.14 -13.86
C TYR A 59 -3.30 -24.34 -13.68
N LYS A 60 -2.64 -24.99 -14.62
CA LYS A 60 -1.20 -25.25 -14.56
C LYS A 60 -0.37 -24.00 -14.82
N THR A 61 -0.84 -23.17 -15.76
CA THR A 61 -0.24 -21.87 -16.13
C THR A 61 -1.34 -20.81 -16.24
N ILE A 62 -0.95 -19.55 -16.31
CA ILE A 62 -1.91 -18.44 -16.57
C ILE A 62 -2.48 -18.56 -17.99
N ARG A 63 -1.70 -19.07 -18.96
CA ARG A 63 -2.14 -19.25 -20.34
C ARG A 63 -3.32 -20.21 -20.46
N ASP A 64 -3.44 -21.20 -19.56
CA ASP A 64 -4.53 -22.17 -19.55
C ASP A 64 -5.87 -21.62 -19.08
N ILE A 65 -5.90 -20.42 -18.49
CA ILE A 65 -7.14 -19.74 -18.05
C ILE A 65 -7.96 -19.41 -19.29
N PRO A 66 -9.27 -19.79 -19.36
CA PRO A 66 -10.09 -19.62 -20.57
C PRO A 66 -10.52 -18.17 -20.84
N ALA A 67 -10.30 -17.25 -19.88
CA ALA A 67 -10.76 -15.87 -19.93
C ALA A 67 -9.58 -14.88 -19.88
N LYS A 68 -9.86 -13.61 -20.16
CA LYS A 68 -8.93 -12.50 -19.87
C LYS A 68 -8.90 -12.26 -18.37
N ILE A 69 -7.76 -11.78 -17.88
CA ILE A 69 -7.59 -11.36 -16.48
C ILE A 69 -7.14 -9.89 -16.45
N ASP A 70 -7.49 -9.17 -15.39
CA ASP A 70 -7.13 -7.75 -15.22
C ASP A 70 -5.92 -7.57 -14.31
N SER A 71 -5.77 -8.46 -13.32
CA SER A 71 -4.69 -8.41 -12.34
C SER A 71 -4.25 -9.81 -11.93
N VAL A 72 -3.03 -9.92 -11.42
CA VAL A 72 -2.49 -11.17 -10.88
C VAL A 72 -1.91 -10.97 -9.48
N PHE A 73 -2.25 -11.89 -8.57
CA PHE A 73 -1.60 -12.00 -7.28
C PHE A 73 -0.54 -13.10 -7.34
N VAL A 74 0.72 -12.75 -7.02
CA VAL A 74 1.88 -13.63 -7.20
C VAL A 74 2.60 -13.85 -5.87
N SER A 75 2.66 -15.12 -5.43
CA SER A 75 3.42 -15.54 -4.26
C SER A 75 4.13 -16.88 -4.54
N ILE A 76 5.19 -16.81 -5.32
CA ILE A 76 6.03 -17.91 -5.79
C ILE A 76 7.51 -17.51 -5.69
N PRO A 77 8.48 -18.43 -5.80
CA PRO A 77 9.89 -18.07 -5.80
C PRO A 77 10.23 -17.03 -6.87
N GLY A 78 11.13 -16.09 -6.54
CA GLY A 78 11.44 -14.90 -7.34
C GLY A 78 11.82 -15.19 -8.80
N ASP A 79 12.48 -16.32 -9.07
CA ASP A 79 12.89 -16.73 -10.43
C ASP A 79 11.71 -16.96 -11.39
N TYR A 80 10.54 -17.27 -10.85
CA TYR A 80 9.33 -17.54 -11.64
C TYR A 80 8.41 -16.32 -11.76
N VAL A 81 8.72 -15.21 -11.08
CA VAL A 81 7.84 -14.03 -11.06
C VAL A 81 7.74 -13.40 -12.44
N LEU A 82 8.86 -13.00 -13.05
CA LEU A 82 8.85 -12.29 -14.33
C LEU A 82 8.19 -13.12 -15.45
N PRO A 83 8.53 -14.41 -15.65
CA PRO A 83 7.81 -15.25 -16.63
C PRO A 83 6.30 -15.32 -16.39
N THR A 84 5.89 -15.34 -15.12
CA THR A 84 4.46 -15.33 -14.74
C THR A 84 3.78 -13.99 -15.08
N LEU A 85 4.48 -12.86 -14.91
CA LEU A 85 3.95 -11.53 -15.26
C LEU A 85 3.84 -11.38 -16.80
N GLU A 86 4.76 -11.95 -17.55
CA GLU A 86 4.69 -11.98 -19.03
C GLU A 86 3.46 -12.76 -19.49
N GLU A 87 3.21 -13.95 -18.94
CA GLU A 87 1.99 -14.71 -19.22
C GLU A 87 0.72 -13.94 -18.83
N ALA A 88 0.74 -13.25 -17.69
CA ALA A 88 -0.38 -12.44 -17.22
C ALA A 88 -0.66 -11.27 -18.19
N TYR A 89 0.39 -10.60 -18.66
CA TYR A 89 0.26 -9.53 -19.65
C TYR A 89 -0.33 -10.04 -20.97
N GLU A 90 0.13 -11.18 -21.48
CA GLU A 90 -0.42 -11.84 -22.68
C GLU A 90 -1.92 -12.17 -22.51
N LYS A 91 -2.37 -12.46 -21.29
CA LYS A 91 -3.78 -12.71 -20.94
C LYS A 91 -4.60 -11.45 -20.68
N GLY A 92 -3.99 -10.27 -20.83
CA GLY A 92 -4.66 -8.98 -20.73
C GLY A 92 -4.52 -8.28 -19.38
N ALA A 93 -3.79 -8.87 -18.41
CA ALA A 93 -3.51 -8.20 -17.14
C ALA A 93 -2.72 -6.91 -17.35
N GLN A 94 -3.04 -5.91 -16.55
CA GLN A 94 -2.38 -4.61 -16.55
C GLN A 94 -1.69 -4.33 -15.20
N SER A 95 -1.86 -5.21 -14.23
CA SER A 95 -1.28 -5.05 -12.91
C SER A 95 -0.99 -6.37 -12.21
N ALA A 96 -0.11 -6.29 -11.21
CA ALA A 96 0.19 -7.40 -10.31
C ALA A 96 0.40 -6.94 -8.87
N VAL A 97 0.05 -7.82 -7.93
CA VAL A 97 0.51 -7.76 -6.55
C VAL A 97 1.55 -8.85 -6.36
N VAL A 98 2.80 -8.49 -6.12
CA VAL A 98 3.94 -9.43 -6.00
C VAL A 98 4.40 -9.47 -4.55
N ILE A 99 4.07 -10.57 -3.86
CA ILE A 99 4.46 -10.80 -2.45
C ILE A 99 5.89 -11.31 -2.34
N SER A 100 6.37 -11.97 -3.40
CA SER A 100 7.68 -12.61 -3.46
C SER A 100 8.81 -11.62 -3.13
N SER A 101 9.84 -12.11 -2.44
CA SER A 101 11.10 -11.41 -2.16
C SER A 101 12.22 -11.85 -3.11
N GLY A 102 13.41 -11.28 -2.97
CA GLY A 102 14.58 -11.59 -3.79
C GLY A 102 14.75 -10.61 -4.96
N PHE A 103 14.36 -9.36 -4.77
CA PHE A 103 14.44 -8.28 -5.76
C PHE A 103 15.26 -7.08 -5.24
N GLY A 104 16.49 -7.36 -4.78
CA GLY A 104 17.41 -6.33 -4.30
C GLY A 104 17.26 -5.98 -2.82
N GLU A 105 16.66 -6.87 -2.01
CA GLU A 105 16.76 -6.79 -0.56
C GLU A 105 18.10 -7.39 -0.11
N GLY A 106 19.01 -6.57 0.40
CA GLY A 106 20.36 -6.96 0.78
C GLY A 106 21.40 -6.70 -0.32
N GLU A 107 22.67 -6.79 0.05
CA GLU A 107 23.79 -6.43 -0.85
C GLU A 107 23.87 -7.38 -2.06
N GLY A 108 23.60 -6.87 -3.25
CA GLY A 108 23.83 -7.50 -4.55
C GLY A 108 22.95 -8.72 -4.89
N VAL A 109 22.06 -9.13 -3.99
CA VAL A 109 21.18 -10.28 -4.23
C VAL A 109 19.90 -9.83 -4.93
N GLY A 110 19.70 -10.27 -6.17
CA GLY A 110 18.47 -10.01 -6.92
C GLY A 110 18.44 -8.70 -7.70
N ASP A 111 19.55 -7.97 -7.81
CA ASP A 111 19.61 -6.71 -8.55
C ASP A 111 19.24 -6.87 -10.03
N ASN A 112 19.65 -7.96 -10.67
CA ASN A 112 19.26 -8.27 -12.05
C ASN A 112 17.73 -8.44 -12.17
N LYS A 113 17.11 -9.22 -11.28
CA LYS A 113 15.66 -9.42 -11.28
C LYS A 113 14.88 -8.13 -11.03
N LYS A 114 15.41 -7.28 -10.15
CA LYS A 114 14.88 -5.93 -9.90
C LYS A 114 14.89 -5.11 -11.19
N GLN A 115 16.02 -5.08 -11.89
CA GLN A 115 16.16 -4.31 -13.12
C GLN A 115 15.25 -4.86 -14.24
N GLU A 116 15.17 -6.18 -14.38
CA GLU A 116 14.26 -6.84 -15.33
C GLU A 116 12.79 -6.48 -15.04
N LEU A 117 12.39 -6.48 -13.76
CA LEU A 117 11.04 -6.08 -13.37
C LEU A 117 10.74 -4.60 -13.63
N ILE A 118 11.72 -3.71 -13.42
CA ILE A 118 11.62 -2.28 -13.78
C ILE A 118 11.41 -2.13 -15.29
N ASN A 119 12.20 -2.81 -16.08
CA ASN A 119 12.13 -2.76 -17.54
C ASN A 119 10.78 -3.29 -18.04
N PHE A 120 10.33 -4.43 -17.54
CA PHE A 120 9.00 -4.98 -17.84
C PHE A 120 7.88 -3.99 -17.53
N GLY A 121 7.87 -3.44 -16.31
CA GLY A 121 6.84 -2.47 -15.89
C GLY A 121 6.81 -1.21 -16.74
N LYS A 122 7.98 -0.76 -17.20
CA LYS A 122 8.13 0.43 -18.06
C LYS A 122 7.72 0.13 -19.51
N GLU A 123 8.18 -0.99 -20.09
CA GLU A 123 7.93 -1.34 -21.48
C GLU A 123 6.46 -1.72 -21.74
N LYS A 124 5.83 -2.34 -20.75
CA LYS A 124 4.44 -2.84 -20.85
C LYS A 124 3.41 -1.91 -20.24
N ASP A 125 3.83 -0.77 -19.68
CA ASP A 125 2.97 0.13 -18.91
C ASP A 125 2.18 -0.63 -17.82
N PHE A 126 2.87 -1.58 -17.15
CA PHE A 126 2.31 -2.54 -16.23
C PHE A 126 2.54 -2.11 -14.78
N ALA A 127 1.47 -2.02 -13.98
CA ALA A 127 1.57 -1.62 -12.57
C ALA A 127 1.94 -2.83 -11.69
N VAL A 128 2.90 -2.67 -10.77
CA VAL A 128 3.29 -3.73 -9.84
C VAL A 128 3.31 -3.19 -8.42
N CYS A 129 2.44 -3.71 -7.57
CA CYS A 129 2.52 -3.51 -6.12
C CYS A 129 3.55 -4.48 -5.53
N GLY A 130 4.56 -3.95 -4.86
CA GLY A 130 5.69 -4.71 -4.35
C GLY A 130 6.96 -4.58 -5.22
N PRO A 131 7.76 -5.63 -5.34
CA PRO A 131 7.75 -6.91 -4.60
C PRO A 131 8.01 -6.77 -3.09
N ASN A 132 8.06 -7.91 -2.37
CA ASN A 132 8.33 -7.95 -0.93
C ASN A 132 7.34 -7.09 -0.12
N CYS A 133 6.06 -7.30 -0.32
CA CYS A 133 4.98 -6.57 0.31
C CYS A 133 3.95 -7.52 0.95
N LEU A 134 2.95 -6.98 1.62
CA LEU A 134 1.76 -7.76 2.02
C LEU A 134 0.59 -7.59 1.04
N GLY A 135 0.71 -6.65 0.11
CA GLY A 135 -0.33 -6.36 -0.88
C GLY A 135 -1.27 -5.24 -0.44
N LEU A 136 -2.48 -5.24 -0.93
CA LEU A 136 -3.40 -4.12 -0.78
C LEU A 136 -4.84 -4.56 -0.47
N ILE A 137 -5.61 -3.64 0.10
CA ILE A 137 -7.05 -3.80 0.39
C ILE A 137 -7.78 -2.55 -0.09
N SER A 138 -8.84 -2.72 -0.88
CA SER A 138 -9.72 -1.65 -1.33
C SER A 138 -11.15 -1.95 -0.90
N THR A 139 -11.63 -1.28 0.15
CA THR A 139 -13.00 -1.51 0.66
C THR A 139 -14.08 -0.98 -0.27
N PRO A 140 -13.88 0.16 -0.99
CA PRO A 140 -14.87 0.63 -1.94
C PRO A 140 -15.14 -0.39 -3.04
N ASN A 141 -14.10 -1.10 -3.49
CA ASN A 141 -14.16 -2.08 -4.58
C ASN A 141 -14.34 -3.53 -4.08
N LYS A 142 -14.52 -3.74 -2.77
CA LYS A 142 -14.60 -5.08 -2.15
C LYS A 142 -13.44 -6.00 -2.57
N TYR A 143 -12.30 -5.42 -2.89
CA TYR A 143 -11.14 -6.14 -3.41
C TYR A 143 -10.01 -6.23 -2.37
N SER A 144 -9.36 -7.38 -2.35
CA SER A 144 -8.21 -7.62 -1.48
C SER A 144 -7.16 -8.48 -2.18
N GLY A 145 -6.10 -7.87 -2.68
CA GLY A 145 -4.85 -8.52 -3.04
C GLY A 145 -3.90 -8.57 -1.84
N TYR A 146 -4.37 -9.06 -0.68
CA TYR A 146 -3.64 -9.02 0.58
C TYR A 146 -3.29 -10.43 1.08
N GLY A 147 -2.01 -10.74 1.10
CA GLY A 147 -1.47 -12.07 1.40
C GLY A 147 -1.19 -12.34 2.89
N PHE A 148 -1.92 -11.71 3.80
CA PHE A 148 -1.77 -11.92 5.23
C PHE A 148 -3.13 -12.02 5.93
N TYR A 149 -3.15 -12.26 7.25
CA TYR A 149 -4.39 -12.26 8.01
C TYR A 149 -5.06 -10.89 7.96
N PHE A 150 -6.38 -10.89 7.78
CA PHE A 150 -7.12 -9.63 7.72
C PHE A 150 -7.07 -8.91 9.07
N PRO A 151 -6.81 -7.60 9.10
CA PRO A 151 -6.76 -6.86 10.37
C PRO A 151 -8.04 -7.03 11.17
N PRO A 152 -7.95 -7.13 12.52
CA PRO A 152 -9.14 -7.17 13.37
C PRO A 152 -10.02 -5.93 13.17
N HIS A 153 -11.32 -6.08 13.32
CA HIS A 153 -12.30 -4.99 13.26
C HIS A 153 -12.29 -4.14 11.98
N PHE A 154 -11.59 -4.59 10.93
CA PHE A 154 -11.45 -3.87 9.66
C PHE A 154 -12.83 -3.54 9.06
N LYS A 155 -13.08 -2.27 8.78
CA LYS A 155 -14.32 -1.78 8.21
C LYS A 155 -14.09 -0.71 7.14
N LYS A 156 -15.07 -0.55 6.25
CA LYS A 156 -15.09 0.51 5.26
C LYS A 156 -15.17 1.89 5.92
N GLY A 157 -14.42 2.83 5.39
CA GLY A 157 -14.40 4.24 5.78
C GLY A 157 -13.62 5.10 4.81
N ASN A 158 -13.08 6.19 5.30
CA ASN A 158 -12.53 7.29 4.51
C ASN A 158 -11.01 7.51 4.67
N VAL A 159 -10.31 6.62 5.36
CA VAL A 159 -8.85 6.73 5.50
C VAL A 159 -8.17 5.82 4.49
N GLY A 160 -7.41 6.39 3.56
CA GLY A 160 -6.51 5.69 2.65
C GLY A 160 -5.09 5.68 3.18
N GLY A 161 -4.26 4.71 2.74
CA GLY A 161 -2.89 4.69 3.25
C GLY A 161 -1.89 3.97 2.37
N VAL A 162 -0.63 4.42 2.45
CA VAL A 162 0.53 3.85 1.76
C VAL A 162 1.63 3.55 2.76
N PHE A 163 2.04 2.31 2.84
CA PHE A 163 3.00 1.83 3.83
C PHE A 163 4.10 1.02 3.14
N GLN A 164 5.33 1.49 3.22
CA GLN A 164 6.48 0.73 2.70
C GLN A 164 6.77 -0.52 3.56
N SER A 165 6.37 -0.51 4.84
CA SER A 165 6.43 -1.67 5.73
C SER A 165 5.09 -2.40 5.82
N GLY A 166 5.07 -3.68 5.43
CA GLY A 166 3.86 -4.51 5.53
C GLY A 166 3.44 -4.79 6.97
N GLY A 167 4.39 -5.04 7.86
CA GLY A 167 4.11 -5.26 9.29
C GLY A 167 3.46 -4.05 9.94
N LEU A 168 3.98 -2.85 9.65
CA LEU A 168 3.42 -1.60 10.19
C LEU A 168 2.06 -1.27 9.56
N MET A 169 1.87 -1.53 8.26
CA MET A 169 0.53 -1.42 7.66
C MET A 169 -0.49 -2.26 8.42
N HIS A 170 -0.16 -3.54 8.70
CA HIS A 170 -1.07 -4.44 9.43
C HIS A 170 -1.39 -3.92 10.84
N ALA A 171 -0.35 -3.51 11.59
CA ALA A 171 -0.50 -3.01 12.95
C ALA A 171 -1.31 -1.71 13.01
N ILE A 172 -0.96 -0.71 12.20
CA ILE A 172 -1.62 0.60 12.16
C ILE A 172 -3.06 0.46 11.67
N ALA A 173 -3.31 -0.33 10.60
CA ALA A 173 -4.66 -0.59 10.11
C ALA A 173 -5.53 -1.30 11.16
N GLY A 174 -4.96 -2.25 11.92
CA GLY A 174 -5.62 -2.92 13.04
C GLY A 174 -5.97 -1.96 14.17
N GLU A 175 -5.03 -1.11 14.58
CA GLU A 175 -5.25 -0.13 15.66
C GLU A 175 -6.29 0.93 15.25
N LEU A 176 -6.17 1.53 14.09
CA LEU A 176 -7.18 2.47 13.58
C LEU A 176 -8.57 1.84 13.55
N SER A 177 -8.68 0.60 13.06
CA SER A 177 -9.95 -0.12 12.98
C SER A 177 -10.52 -0.44 14.36
N SER A 178 -9.70 -0.84 15.33
CA SER A 178 -10.10 -1.12 16.72
C SER A 178 -10.65 0.12 17.40
N ARG A 179 -10.12 1.29 17.06
CA ARG A 179 -10.56 2.60 17.55
C ARG A 179 -11.68 3.24 16.74
N GLY A 180 -12.28 2.47 15.83
CA GLY A 180 -13.48 2.86 15.12
C GLY A 180 -13.26 3.60 13.80
N VAL A 181 -12.01 3.83 13.37
CA VAL A 181 -11.69 4.44 12.08
C VAL A 181 -11.91 3.43 10.97
N GLY A 182 -12.68 3.81 9.96
CA GLY A 182 -12.87 3.00 8.76
C GLY A 182 -11.84 3.34 7.68
N LEU A 183 -11.46 2.33 6.91
CA LEU A 183 -10.43 2.42 5.89
C LEU A 183 -11.02 2.35 4.48
N SER A 184 -10.51 3.13 3.54
CA SER A 184 -10.86 3.09 2.11
C SER A 184 -9.94 2.13 1.37
N THR A 185 -8.80 2.60 0.93
CA THR A 185 -7.78 1.81 0.23
C THR A 185 -6.46 1.91 0.96
N ILE A 186 -5.89 0.78 1.33
CA ILE A 186 -4.57 0.72 1.99
C ILE A 186 -3.63 -0.20 1.22
N VAL A 187 -2.38 0.22 1.13
CA VAL A 187 -1.33 -0.44 0.33
C VAL A 187 -0.09 -0.69 1.18
N SER A 188 0.34 -1.94 1.23
CA SER A 188 1.71 -2.28 1.57
C SER A 188 2.52 -2.27 0.28
N SER A 189 3.31 -1.23 0.05
CA SER A 189 4.01 -1.04 -1.22
C SER A 189 5.32 -1.81 -1.35
N GLY A 190 5.90 -2.26 -0.23
CA GLY A 190 7.14 -3.04 -0.19
C GLY A 190 8.32 -2.30 -0.81
N ASN A 191 9.06 -2.97 -1.71
CA ASN A 191 10.25 -2.40 -2.34
C ASN A 191 9.97 -1.27 -3.34
N GLU A 192 8.72 -1.07 -3.76
CA GLU A 192 8.36 -0.03 -4.75
C GLU A 192 9.23 -0.08 -6.01
N THR A 193 9.38 -1.28 -6.58
CA THR A 193 10.29 -1.48 -7.70
C THR A 193 9.76 -0.90 -9.00
N VAL A 194 8.44 -0.92 -9.20
CA VAL A 194 7.77 -0.41 -10.42
C VAL A 194 6.82 0.73 -10.08
N THR A 195 5.85 0.48 -9.20
CA THR A 195 4.89 1.47 -8.74
C THR A 195 5.33 1.96 -7.36
N ASP A 196 5.48 3.25 -7.19
CA ASP A 196 5.99 3.86 -5.96
C ASP A 196 4.89 4.59 -5.15
N SER A 197 5.25 5.06 -3.96
CA SER A 197 4.34 5.76 -3.05
C SER A 197 3.70 6.99 -3.69
N SER A 198 4.37 7.68 -4.61
CA SER A 198 3.81 8.88 -5.26
C SER A 198 2.61 8.53 -6.14
N GLU A 199 2.65 7.40 -6.86
CA GLU A 199 1.54 6.95 -7.69
C GLU A 199 0.34 6.50 -6.83
N TYR A 200 0.59 5.86 -5.69
CA TYR A 200 -0.48 5.49 -4.75
C TYR A 200 -1.10 6.73 -4.07
N ILE A 201 -0.30 7.71 -3.67
CA ILE A 201 -0.80 8.97 -3.11
C ILE A 201 -1.63 9.72 -4.16
N GLU A 202 -1.18 9.76 -5.41
CA GLU A 202 -1.95 10.37 -6.52
C GLU A 202 -3.31 9.69 -6.71
N TYR A 203 -3.35 8.35 -6.66
CA TYR A 203 -4.61 7.59 -6.73
C TYR A 203 -5.54 7.95 -5.56
N LEU A 204 -5.04 7.92 -4.32
CA LEU A 204 -5.81 8.25 -3.12
C LEU A 204 -6.28 9.71 -3.12
N ALA A 205 -5.47 10.62 -3.65
CA ALA A 205 -5.83 12.02 -3.80
C ALA A 205 -7.04 12.22 -4.73
N LYS A 206 -7.22 11.35 -5.72
CA LYS A 206 -8.36 11.36 -6.66
C LYS A 206 -9.54 10.49 -6.20
N ASP A 207 -9.32 9.54 -5.29
CA ASP A 207 -10.35 8.59 -4.86
C ASP A 207 -11.45 9.30 -4.04
N PRO A 208 -12.72 9.31 -4.49
CA PRO A 208 -13.82 9.97 -3.77
C PRO A 208 -14.15 9.31 -2.42
N ASN A 209 -13.65 8.12 -2.15
CA ASN A 209 -13.87 7.41 -0.89
C ASN A 209 -12.77 7.69 0.14
N THR A 210 -11.75 8.47 -0.20
CA THR A 210 -10.61 8.79 0.68
C THR A 210 -10.65 10.27 1.05
N ASP A 211 -10.71 10.59 2.34
CA ASP A 211 -10.65 11.97 2.87
C ASP A 211 -9.32 12.26 3.57
N VAL A 212 -8.64 11.25 4.10
CA VAL A 212 -7.35 11.36 4.79
C VAL A 212 -6.38 10.32 4.24
N ILE A 213 -5.15 10.74 3.98
CA ILE A 213 -4.09 9.86 3.47
C ILE A 213 -3.05 9.66 4.56
N VAL A 214 -2.75 8.39 4.90
CA VAL A 214 -1.74 8.01 5.89
C VAL A 214 -0.55 7.38 5.21
N CYS A 215 0.66 7.83 5.54
CA CYS A 215 1.88 7.34 4.92
C CYS A 215 2.92 6.90 5.95
N PHE A 216 3.43 5.67 5.81
CA PHE A 216 4.67 5.26 6.45
C PHE A 216 5.78 5.20 5.40
N ILE A 217 6.79 6.08 5.52
CA ILE A 217 7.79 6.33 4.48
C ILE A 217 9.20 6.02 5.01
N GLU A 218 9.89 5.09 4.37
CA GLU A 218 11.30 4.79 4.57
C GLU A 218 12.18 5.60 3.60
N GLY A 219 11.77 5.69 2.33
CA GLY A 219 12.43 6.48 1.29
C GLY A 219 11.45 6.97 0.22
N ILE A 220 11.81 8.05 -0.45
CA ILE A 220 11.03 8.61 -1.56
C ILE A 220 11.78 8.30 -2.86
N LYS A 221 11.22 7.41 -3.69
CA LYS A 221 11.84 6.94 -4.93
C LYS A 221 11.85 8.01 -6.01
N ASN A 222 10.75 8.74 -6.14
CA ASN A 222 10.58 9.79 -7.13
C ASN A 222 10.12 11.09 -6.45
N PRO A 223 11.06 11.94 -6.00
CA PRO A 223 10.72 13.17 -5.29
C PRO A 223 9.82 14.12 -6.09
N GLU A 224 10.04 14.24 -7.38
CA GLU A 224 9.24 15.13 -8.24
C GLU A 224 7.76 14.70 -8.30
N ASN A 225 7.52 13.41 -8.51
CA ASN A 225 6.16 12.87 -8.54
C ASN A 225 5.51 12.91 -7.14
N PHE A 226 6.30 12.67 -6.08
CA PHE A 226 5.81 12.79 -4.71
C PHE A 226 5.31 14.21 -4.40
N LEU A 227 6.05 15.24 -4.83
CA LEU A 227 5.62 16.64 -4.68
C LEU A 227 4.32 16.94 -5.44
N LYS A 228 4.21 16.47 -6.69
CA LYS A 228 3.00 16.63 -7.50
C LYS A 228 1.78 15.92 -6.88
N ALA A 229 1.98 14.71 -6.37
CA ALA A 229 0.92 13.95 -5.70
C ALA A 229 0.49 14.63 -4.39
N SER A 230 1.43 15.24 -3.66
CA SER A 230 1.13 16.01 -2.44
C SER A 230 0.34 17.27 -2.75
N ASP A 231 0.70 18.01 -3.81
CA ASP A 231 -0.06 19.17 -4.26
C ASP A 231 -1.48 18.79 -4.64
N LEU A 232 -1.64 17.69 -5.38
CA LEU A 232 -2.96 17.19 -5.78
C LEU A 232 -3.82 16.78 -4.55
N ALA A 233 -3.22 16.16 -3.53
CA ALA A 233 -3.93 15.84 -2.30
C ALA A 233 -4.41 17.11 -1.58
N MET A 234 -3.57 18.15 -1.53
CA MET A 234 -3.92 19.43 -0.94
C MET A 234 -5.03 20.13 -1.72
N GLU A 235 -4.95 20.17 -3.05
CA GLU A 235 -5.98 20.73 -3.94
C GLU A 235 -7.33 20.05 -3.76
N ASN A 236 -7.34 18.74 -3.51
CA ASN A 236 -8.55 17.96 -3.21
C ASN A 236 -8.94 17.99 -1.72
N ASN A 237 -8.29 18.85 -0.91
CA ASN A 237 -8.52 18.96 0.52
C ASN A 237 -8.35 17.64 1.30
N LYS A 238 -7.39 16.81 0.93
CA LYS A 238 -7.08 15.55 1.59
C LYS A 238 -5.74 15.67 2.34
N PRO A 239 -5.75 15.85 3.66
CA PRO A 239 -4.53 15.92 4.43
C PRO A 239 -3.74 14.61 4.34
N ILE A 240 -2.41 14.75 4.24
CA ILE A 240 -1.46 13.64 4.32
C ILE A 240 -0.85 13.65 5.72
N VAL A 241 -0.97 12.54 6.44
CA VAL A 241 -0.28 12.29 7.72
C VAL A 241 0.86 11.33 7.46
N ALA A 242 2.10 11.74 7.71
CA ALA A 242 3.27 10.97 7.33
C ALA A 242 4.23 10.74 8.52
N LEU A 243 4.52 9.48 8.79
CA LEU A 243 5.62 9.06 9.65
C LEU A 243 6.82 8.70 8.75
N LYS A 244 7.86 9.54 8.79
CA LYS A 244 9.11 9.34 8.04
C LYS A 244 10.21 8.83 8.95
N VAL A 245 10.68 7.61 8.69
CA VAL A 245 11.82 7.01 9.39
C VAL A 245 13.15 7.27 8.68
N GLY A 246 14.28 6.88 9.29
CA GLY A 246 15.61 7.14 8.73
C GLY A 246 16.16 8.53 9.13
N ARG A 247 15.85 9.02 10.34
CA ARG A 247 16.31 10.32 10.86
C ARG A 247 17.74 10.26 11.40
N SER A 248 18.05 9.22 12.16
CA SER A 248 19.40 9.04 12.70
C SER A 248 20.30 8.32 11.71
N LYS A 249 21.64 8.50 11.85
CA LYS A 249 22.62 7.80 11.02
C LYS A 249 22.40 6.28 11.05
N LYS A 250 22.16 5.71 12.22
CA LYS A 250 21.89 4.27 12.39
C LYS A 250 20.59 3.85 11.70
N ALA A 251 19.53 4.66 11.76
CA ALA A 251 18.28 4.40 11.06
C ALA A 251 18.41 4.53 9.55
N MET A 252 19.24 5.46 9.06
CA MET A 252 19.58 5.56 7.62
C MET A 252 20.32 4.31 7.12
N GLU A 253 21.32 3.84 7.85
CA GLU A 253 22.05 2.61 7.53
C GLU A 253 21.10 1.39 7.49
N SER A 254 20.20 1.29 8.45
CA SER A 254 19.17 0.23 8.49
C SER A 254 18.21 0.32 7.31
N ALA A 255 17.74 1.50 6.95
CA ALA A 255 16.84 1.70 5.80
C ALA A 255 17.52 1.32 4.48
N ILE A 256 18.79 1.70 4.28
CA ILE A 256 19.56 1.31 3.10
C ILE A 256 19.71 -0.21 3.01
N ALA A 257 20.05 -0.87 4.13
CA ALA A 257 20.20 -2.33 4.17
C ALA A 257 18.88 -3.06 3.90
N HIS A 258 17.73 -2.49 4.31
CA HIS A 258 16.41 -3.09 4.17
C HIS A 258 15.75 -2.85 2.81
N THR A 259 15.87 -1.63 2.26
CA THR A 259 15.13 -1.22 1.05
C THR A 259 16.02 -0.94 -0.15
N GLY A 260 17.35 -0.91 0.03
CA GLY A 260 18.31 -0.51 -0.99
C GLY A 260 18.14 0.95 -1.45
N SER A 261 17.46 1.78 -0.66
CA SER A 261 17.15 3.17 -1.01
C SER A 261 17.90 4.13 -0.12
N MET A 262 18.55 5.15 -0.74
CA MET A 262 19.14 6.25 0.01
C MET A 262 18.02 7.13 0.60
N THR A 263 18.07 7.37 1.90
CA THR A 263 17.21 8.35 2.56
C THR A 263 17.82 9.73 2.37
N GLY A 264 17.04 10.69 1.86
CA GLY A 264 17.48 12.09 1.80
C GLY A 264 17.73 12.68 3.20
N SER A 265 18.39 13.85 3.27
CA SER A 265 18.57 14.57 4.54
C SER A 265 17.22 14.82 5.22
N ASP A 266 17.11 14.43 6.49
CA ASP A 266 15.87 14.57 7.27
C ASP A 266 15.40 16.03 7.37
N SER A 267 16.34 16.98 7.47
CA SER A 267 16.03 18.41 7.49
C SER A 267 15.40 18.90 6.17
N VAL A 268 15.86 18.39 5.04
CA VAL A 268 15.27 18.69 3.72
C VAL A 268 13.87 18.12 3.63
N VAL A 269 13.68 16.85 4.00
CA VAL A 269 12.37 16.21 3.99
C VAL A 269 11.39 16.96 4.91
N GLY A 270 11.81 17.34 6.13
CA GLY A 270 10.97 18.09 7.06
C GLY A 270 10.55 19.46 6.50
N THR A 271 11.47 20.17 5.84
CA THR A 271 11.16 21.45 5.19
C THR A 271 10.16 21.27 4.05
N VAL A 272 10.35 20.26 3.23
CA VAL A 272 9.45 19.92 2.12
C VAL A 272 8.06 19.55 2.64
N PHE A 273 7.97 18.70 3.66
CA PHE A 273 6.69 18.30 4.26
C PHE A 273 5.92 19.52 4.79
N LYS A 274 6.61 20.40 5.52
CA LYS A 274 6.02 21.65 6.02
C LYS A 274 5.51 22.53 4.87
N HIS A 275 6.31 22.69 3.82
CA HIS A 275 5.93 23.51 2.66
C HIS A 275 4.73 22.94 1.88
N LYS A 276 4.62 21.61 1.84
CA LYS A 276 3.52 20.89 1.16
C LYS A 276 2.32 20.60 2.06
N GLY A 277 2.28 21.15 3.28
CA GLY A 277 1.17 20.93 4.21
C GLY A 277 1.01 19.47 4.66
N ILE A 278 2.07 18.65 4.54
CA ILE A 278 2.09 17.28 5.02
C ILE A 278 2.27 17.32 6.53
N ILE A 279 1.35 16.70 7.27
CA ILE A 279 1.42 16.58 8.72
C ILE A 279 2.44 15.50 9.05
N ARG A 280 3.62 15.93 9.47
CA ARG A 280 4.68 15.03 9.91
C ARG A 280 4.47 14.68 11.37
N VAL A 281 4.42 13.39 11.65
CA VAL A 281 4.30 12.84 13.00
C VAL A 281 5.60 12.13 13.41
N ASP A 282 5.84 12.04 14.72
CA ASP A 282 7.10 11.52 15.26
C ASP A 282 7.03 10.05 15.65
N ASP A 283 5.84 9.54 15.94
CA ASP A 283 5.61 8.14 16.31
C ASP A 283 4.24 7.64 15.83
N ILE A 284 3.94 6.38 16.13
CA ILE A 284 2.71 5.70 15.70
C ILE A 284 1.51 6.21 16.51
N ASP A 285 1.68 6.54 17.78
CA ASP A 285 0.58 7.00 18.63
C ASP A 285 0.10 8.37 18.14
N GLU A 286 1.03 9.29 17.88
CA GLU A 286 0.73 10.59 17.27
C GLU A 286 0.05 10.44 15.91
N MET A 287 0.50 9.49 15.07
CA MET A 287 -0.14 9.16 13.79
C MET A 287 -1.60 8.76 13.99
N ILE A 288 -1.85 7.81 14.90
CA ILE A 288 -3.19 7.28 15.17
C ILE A 288 -4.13 8.38 15.64
N GLU A 289 -3.71 9.18 16.64
CA GLU A 289 -4.53 10.27 17.19
C GLU A 289 -4.84 11.34 16.13
N THR A 290 -3.84 11.72 15.35
CA THR A 290 -4.00 12.68 14.25
C THR A 290 -5.00 12.17 13.21
N VAL A 291 -4.89 10.91 12.81
CA VAL A 291 -5.80 10.28 11.83
C VAL A 291 -7.22 10.19 12.37
N ILE A 292 -7.40 9.82 13.64
CA ILE A 292 -8.73 9.78 14.27
C ILE A 292 -9.39 11.16 14.21
N LEU A 293 -8.67 12.21 14.58
CA LEU A 293 -9.17 13.58 14.53
C LEU A 293 -9.58 14.00 13.12
N LEU A 294 -8.71 13.75 12.13
CA LEU A 294 -8.96 14.17 10.74
C LEU A 294 -10.06 13.35 10.07
N SER A 295 -10.15 12.05 10.37
CA SER A 295 -11.15 11.14 9.78
C SER A 295 -12.58 11.41 10.24
N ALA A 296 -12.76 12.13 11.36
CA ALA A 296 -14.08 12.54 11.85
C ALA A 296 -14.81 13.50 10.91
N ASN A 297 -14.12 13.99 9.87
CA ASN A 297 -14.64 14.88 8.80
C ASN A 297 -15.34 16.14 9.31
N LYS A 298 -14.98 16.59 10.53
CA LYS A 298 -15.48 17.81 11.16
C LYS A 298 -14.45 18.92 10.94
N ARG A 299 -14.60 19.67 9.85
CA ARG A 299 -13.76 20.83 9.60
C ARG A 299 -14.30 22.03 10.34
N THR A 300 -13.45 22.68 11.12
CA THR A 300 -13.77 23.94 11.76
C THR A 300 -13.55 25.08 10.78
N GLY A 301 -14.48 26.03 10.74
CA GLY A 301 -14.37 27.23 9.90
C GLY A 301 -13.49 28.34 10.49
N GLY A 302 -12.76 28.06 11.58
CA GLY A 302 -11.97 29.08 12.30
C GLY A 302 -10.72 28.50 12.98
N SER A 303 -9.88 29.40 13.48
CA SER A 303 -8.61 29.09 14.16
C SER A 303 -8.69 29.10 15.70
N LYS A 304 -9.88 29.25 16.27
CA LYS A 304 -10.07 29.36 17.73
C LYS A 304 -10.46 28.00 18.29
N LEU A 305 -9.74 27.55 19.33
CA LEU A 305 -10.02 26.35 20.10
C LEU A 305 -10.55 26.73 21.48
N ALA A 306 -11.69 26.16 21.88
CA ALA A 306 -12.19 26.25 23.25
C ALA A 306 -11.90 24.95 23.98
N ILE A 307 -11.28 25.04 25.15
CA ILE A 307 -10.95 23.89 26.00
C ILE A 307 -11.73 24.01 27.29
N THR A 308 -12.42 22.94 27.67
CA THR A 308 -13.11 22.84 28.97
C THR A 308 -12.44 21.73 29.78
N THR A 309 -11.94 22.08 30.96
CA THR A 309 -11.30 21.15 31.88
C THR A 309 -11.70 21.49 33.34
N THR A 310 -11.68 20.48 34.20
CA THR A 310 -11.88 20.64 35.66
C THR A 310 -10.56 20.77 36.40
N SER A 311 -9.42 20.63 35.71
CA SER A 311 -8.07 20.66 36.29
C SER A 311 -7.32 21.95 35.91
N GLY A 312 -6.87 22.71 36.93
CA GLY A 312 -6.02 23.88 36.68
C GLY A 312 -4.67 23.54 36.08
N GLY A 313 -4.09 22.35 36.38
CA GLY A 313 -2.86 21.87 35.75
C GLY A 313 -3.03 21.56 34.26
N GLU A 314 -4.14 20.95 33.88
CA GLU A 314 -4.46 20.72 32.44
C GLU A 314 -4.67 22.03 31.70
N SER A 315 -5.31 23.02 32.35
CA SER A 315 -5.50 24.35 31.73
C SER A 315 -4.15 24.99 31.35
N GLY A 316 -3.17 24.93 32.29
CA GLY A 316 -1.81 25.43 32.02
C GLY A 316 -1.12 24.65 30.88
N MET A 317 -1.20 23.32 30.88
CA MET A 317 -0.62 22.48 29.83
C MET A 317 -1.21 22.77 28.43
N TYR A 318 -2.51 22.93 28.35
CA TYR A 318 -3.15 23.26 27.05
C TYR A 318 -2.82 24.70 26.61
N ALA A 319 -2.64 25.63 27.52
CA ALA A 319 -2.21 26.98 27.18
C ALA A 319 -0.78 27.03 26.64
N ASP A 320 0.11 26.17 27.13
CA ASP A 320 1.49 26.04 26.62
C ASP A 320 1.57 25.36 25.26
N LEU A 321 0.59 24.52 24.90
CA LEU A 321 0.52 23.81 23.62
C LEU A 321 -0.19 24.60 22.51
N GLY A 322 -0.97 25.60 22.83
CA GLY A 322 -1.72 26.45 21.90
C GLY A 322 -0.97 27.70 21.49
#